data_adee57435dd39a0ed728391f3f211cb0
#
_entry.id   adee57435dd39a0ed728391f3f211cb0
#
_cell.length_a   1.000
_cell.length_b   1.000
_cell.length_c   1.000
_cell.angle_alpha   90.00
_cell.angle_beta   90.00
_cell.angle_gamma   90.00
#
_symmetry.space_group_name_H-M   'P 1'
#
loop_
_entity.id
_entity.type
_entity.pdbx_description
1 polymer ?
#
loop_
_entity_poly.entity_id
_entity_poly.type
_entity_poly.pdbx_seq_one_letter_code
_entity_poly.pdbx_strand_id
1 'polypeptide(L)'
;MYTTMFLGAIAGLSLFLYGMQLMGDGLQKVAGEGLKGIIRKLTKNRFMSVLVGMFVTTIIQSSSATTVMVVGFVNAGLMTLAQAVGVVFGANVGTTITGQMVSFNLSQWAPLVIAAGLVANMLTKNPKVKEASEIFIGFGILFIGMSSLSSALQPLKELPEFTNWILQYGSNPFIGVGIGLLMTLVLQSSSATIGVLIALASQGVLPITTAVFIIFGDNIGTCTTALISSLGTSRRGKQVALFHLMINVIGTIYFMLFLRGILVNVVESIDPGNVARQIANAHTIFNIVNVIVLFPFTNLLIKLIQIIIPDGEEEEESITRYLDKRILVTPSIALENTMYEFAAMAQETSSALENAIGAARTRDKKLVKKALENEKNINAYEKAIVKY
;
A
#
# COMPACT_ATOMS: atom_id res chain seq x y z
N MET A 1 4.14 -9.72 35.54
CA MET A 1 4.66 -8.57 34.79
C MET A 1 4.74 -8.85 33.29
N TYR A 2 5.55 -9.81 32.80
CA TYR A 2 5.70 -10.10 31.35
C TYR A 2 4.40 -10.48 30.66
N THR A 3 3.57 -11.34 31.26
CA THR A 3 2.29 -11.76 30.69
C THR A 3 1.32 -10.58 30.50
N THR A 4 1.22 -9.71 31.52
CA THR A 4 0.35 -8.52 31.45
C THR A 4 0.84 -7.52 30.42
N MET A 5 2.16 -7.31 30.34
CA MET A 5 2.79 -6.47 29.31
C MET A 5 2.52 -7.03 27.91
N PHE A 6 2.72 -8.33 27.69
CA PHE A 6 2.52 -8.98 26.41
C PHE A 6 1.06 -8.93 25.96
N LEU A 7 0.13 -9.29 26.85
CA LEU A 7 -1.31 -9.23 26.54
C LEU A 7 -1.79 -7.79 26.29
N GLY A 8 -1.31 -6.84 27.10
CA GLY A 8 -1.60 -5.42 26.90
C GLY A 8 -1.06 -4.88 25.58
N ALA A 9 0.16 -5.29 25.20
CA ALA A 9 0.74 -4.90 23.92
C ALA A 9 -0.04 -5.47 22.72
N ILE A 10 -0.44 -6.75 22.79
CA ILE A 10 -1.29 -7.37 21.77
C ILE A 10 -2.65 -6.65 21.68
N ALA A 11 -3.29 -6.38 22.80
CA ALA A 11 -4.58 -5.70 22.85
C ALA A 11 -4.47 -4.28 22.27
N GLY A 12 -3.46 -3.51 22.69
CA GLY A 12 -3.23 -2.16 22.18
C GLY A 12 -2.92 -2.15 20.68
N LEU A 13 -2.05 -3.04 20.22
CA LEU A 13 -1.73 -3.19 18.80
C LEU A 13 -2.95 -3.61 17.97
N SER A 14 -3.77 -4.55 18.47
CA SER A 14 -5.00 -4.99 17.80
C SER A 14 -5.99 -3.84 17.65
N LEU A 15 -6.22 -3.04 18.70
CA LEU A 15 -7.07 -1.85 18.64
C LEU A 15 -6.50 -0.80 17.67
N PHE A 16 -5.20 -0.57 17.70
CA PHE A 16 -4.52 0.36 16.80
C PHE A 16 -4.74 -0.05 15.34
N LEU A 17 -4.50 -1.32 14.99
CA LEU A 17 -4.67 -1.87 13.65
C LEU A 17 -6.15 -1.82 13.21
N TYR A 18 -7.07 -2.20 14.09
CA TYR A 18 -8.49 -2.17 13.79
C TYR A 18 -8.99 -0.74 13.56
N GLY A 19 -8.58 0.20 14.42
CA GLY A 19 -8.90 1.62 14.25
C GLY A 19 -8.37 2.18 12.94
N MET A 20 -7.14 1.83 12.58
CA MET A 20 -6.52 2.22 11.31
C MET A 20 -7.30 1.66 10.12
N GLN A 21 -7.69 0.38 10.17
CA GLN A 21 -8.48 -0.26 9.13
C GLN A 21 -9.86 0.39 8.99
N LEU A 22 -10.58 0.58 10.08
CA LEU A 22 -11.91 1.20 10.07
C LEU A 22 -11.88 2.63 9.53
N MET A 23 -10.86 3.41 9.91
CA MET A 23 -10.63 4.75 9.38
C MET A 23 -10.35 4.71 7.87
N GLY A 24 -9.49 3.80 7.42
CA GLY A 24 -9.14 3.61 6.02
C GLY A 24 -10.35 3.19 5.17
N ASP A 25 -11.16 2.26 5.66
CA ASP A 25 -12.38 1.80 4.99
C ASP A 25 -13.40 2.94 4.85
N GLY A 26 -13.57 3.74 5.91
CA GLY A 26 -14.42 4.94 5.88
C GLY A 26 -13.92 5.97 4.86
N LEU A 27 -12.62 6.25 4.82
CA LEU A 27 -12.02 7.16 3.85
C LEU A 27 -12.22 6.65 2.41
N GLN A 28 -12.03 5.35 2.16
CA GLN A 28 -12.26 4.74 0.85
C GLN A 28 -13.73 4.86 0.41
N LYS A 29 -14.68 4.56 1.29
CA LYS A 29 -16.11 4.68 1.01
C LYS A 29 -16.50 6.12 0.66
N VAL A 30 -16.05 7.09 1.47
CA VAL A 30 -16.31 8.53 1.23
C VAL A 30 -15.66 9.02 -0.05
N ALA A 31 -14.42 8.60 -0.34
CA ALA A 31 -13.73 8.95 -1.59
C ALA A 31 -14.39 8.33 -2.83
N GLY A 32 -15.01 7.16 -2.68
CA GLY A 32 -15.90 6.50 -3.64
C GLY A 32 -15.41 6.50 -5.07
N GLU A 33 -16.31 6.88 -5.99
CA GLU A 33 -16.04 6.91 -7.44
C GLU A 33 -14.99 7.95 -7.88
N GLY A 34 -14.73 8.97 -7.04
CA GLY A 34 -13.69 9.97 -7.32
C GLY A 34 -12.31 9.37 -7.46
N LEU A 35 -11.99 8.32 -6.67
CA LEU A 35 -10.71 7.64 -6.70
C LEU A 35 -10.42 7.01 -8.06
N LYS A 36 -11.46 6.44 -8.71
CA LYS A 36 -11.38 5.84 -10.05
C LYS A 36 -10.97 6.86 -11.13
N GLY A 37 -11.65 7.99 -11.13
CA GLY A 37 -11.40 9.06 -12.09
C GLY A 37 -10.01 9.68 -11.95
N ILE A 38 -9.51 9.74 -10.72
CA ILE A 38 -8.19 10.28 -10.38
C ILE A 38 -7.08 9.40 -10.95
N ILE A 39 -7.10 8.09 -10.69
CA ILE A 39 -6.06 7.17 -11.16
C ILE A 39 -6.01 7.17 -12.69
N ARG A 40 -7.14 7.06 -13.37
CA ARG A 40 -7.20 6.95 -14.84
C ARG A 40 -6.90 8.26 -15.58
N LYS A 41 -7.40 9.39 -15.10
CA LYS A 41 -7.29 10.69 -15.79
C LYS A 41 -6.00 11.44 -15.47
N LEU A 42 -5.43 11.28 -14.29
CA LEU A 42 -4.34 12.10 -13.81
C LEU A 42 -2.95 11.45 -13.92
N THR A 43 -2.86 10.17 -14.27
CA THR A 43 -1.55 9.51 -14.48
C THR A 43 -0.93 9.78 -15.86
N LYS A 44 -1.31 10.89 -16.53
CA LYS A 44 -0.84 11.24 -17.90
C LYS A 44 0.68 11.45 -17.97
N ASN A 45 1.30 11.90 -16.89
CA ASN A 45 2.74 12.04 -16.81
C ASN A 45 3.26 11.49 -15.47
N ARG A 46 4.56 11.21 -15.39
CA ARG A 46 5.17 10.58 -14.21
C ARG A 46 5.05 11.40 -12.93
N PHE A 47 5.17 12.72 -13.02
CA PHE A 47 5.03 13.59 -11.86
C PHE A 47 3.60 13.54 -11.30
N MET A 48 2.60 13.63 -12.17
CA MET A 48 1.21 13.48 -11.77
C MET A 48 0.94 12.08 -11.20
N SER A 49 1.59 11.04 -11.73
CA SER A 49 1.49 9.69 -11.16
C SER A 49 2.00 9.64 -9.72
N VAL A 50 3.08 10.37 -9.37
CA VAL A 50 3.56 10.48 -7.98
C VAL A 50 2.51 11.12 -7.09
N LEU A 51 1.94 12.26 -7.51
CA LEU A 51 0.90 12.94 -6.73
C LEU A 51 -0.35 12.07 -6.55
N VAL A 52 -0.75 11.37 -7.61
CA VAL A 52 -1.86 10.41 -7.56
C VAL A 52 -1.56 9.27 -6.59
N GLY A 53 -0.37 8.68 -6.67
CA GLY A 53 0.06 7.61 -5.76
C GLY A 53 0.06 8.06 -4.30
N MET A 54 0.57 9.26 -4.03
CA MET A 54 0.56 9.86 -2.70
C MET A 54 -0.86 10.05 -2.18
N PHE A 55 -1.73 10.67 -2.97
CA PHE A 55 -3.13 10.94 -2.60
C PHE A 55 -3.92 9.65 -2.39
N VAL A 56 -3.82 8.71 -3.32
CA VAL A 56 -4.51 7.41 -3.25
C VAL A 56 -4.08 6.65 -2.00
N THR A 57 -2.77 6.58 -1.73
CA THR A 57 -2.26 5.86 -0.56
C THR A 57 -2.67 6.56 0.74
N THR A 58 -2.71 7.89 0.75
CA THR A 58 -3.22 8.64 1.92
C THR A 58 -4.69 8.32 2.22
N ILE A 59 -5.51 8.11 1.18
CA ILE A 59 -6.93 7.72 1.35
C ILE A 59 -7.05 6.23 1.73
N ILE A 60 -6.36 5.35 0.99
CA ILE A 60 -6.42 3.90 1.24
C ILE A 60 -5.74 3.52 2.55
N GLN A 61 -4.83 4.36 3.07
CA GLN A 61 -4.00 4.11 4.26
C GLN A 61 -3.11 2.86 4.13
N SER A 62 -2.83 2.42 2.90
CA SER A 62 -2.02 1.23 2.61
C SER A 62 -1.25 1.38 1.30
N SER A 63 0.06 1.55 1.38
CA SER A 63 0.94 1.53 0.21
C SER A 63 1.04 0.15 -0.43
N SER A 64 0.95 -0.90 0.39
CA SER A 64 0.90 -2.29 -0.12
C SER A 64 -0.34 -2.51 -0.99
N ALA A 65 -1.53 -2.12 -0.53
CA ALA A 65 -2.77 -2.21 -1.31
C ALA A 65 -2.68 -1.38 -2.60
N THR A 66 -2.16 -0.15 -2.52
CA THR A 66 -1.96 0.71 -3.69
C THR A 66 -1.01 0.07 -4.69
N THR A 67 0.13 -0.48 -4.24
CA THR A 67 1.11 -1.11 -5.14
C THR A 67 0.56 -2.40 -5.76
N VAL A 68 -0.14 -3.23 -4.98
CA VAL A 68 -0.80 -4.46 -5.49
C VAL A 68 -1.83 -4.11 -6.55
N MET A 69 -2.64 -3.07 -6.34
CA MET A 69 -3.60 -2.58 -7.31
C MET A 69 -2.91 -2.10 -8.60
N VAL A 70 -1.81 -1.37 -8.48
CA VAL A 70 -1.01 -0.90 -9.62
C VAL A 70 -0.39 -2.07 -10.40
N VAL A 71 0.11 -3.09 -9.71
CA VAL A 71 0.56 -4.36 -10.33
C VAL A 71 -0.57 -4.97 -11.16
N GLY A 72 -1.79 -5.02 -10.60
CA GLY A 72 -2.98 -5.50 -11.29
C GLY A 72 -3.33 -4.67 -12.53
N PHE A 73 -3.27 -3.33 -12.45
CA PHE A 73 -3.53 -2.45 -13.59
C PHE A 73 -2.51 -2.61 -14.72
N VAL A 74 -1.24 -2.76 -14.37
CA VAL A 74 -0.20 -3.01 -15.37
C VAL A 74 -0.38 -4.39 -16.00
N ASN A 75 -0.73 -5.39 -15.19
CA ASN A 75 -1.03 -6.74 -15.66
C ASN A 75 -2.23 -6.76 -16.63
N ALA A 76 -3.27 -6.00 -16.34
CA ALA A 76 -4.46 -5.83 -17.20
C ALA A 76 -4.23 -4.86 -18.39
N GLY A 77 -3.04 -4.29 -18.56
CA GLY A 77 -2.74 -3.34 -19.62
C GLY A 77 -3.44 -1.97 -19.49
N LEU A 78 -4.02 -1.69 -18.33
CA LEU A 78 -4.70 -0.42 -18.02
C LEU A 78 -3.74 0.70 -17.66
N MET A 79 -2.50 0.35 -17.31
CA MET A 79 -1.45 1.28 -16.92
C MET A 79 -0.11 0.86 -17.52
N THR A 80 0.68 1.81 -18.00
CA THR A 80 2.05 1.56 -18.45
C THR A 80 2.99 1.41 -17.26
N LEU A 81 4.13 0.71 -17.43
CA LEU A 81 5.16 0.61 -16.41
C LEU A 81 5.65 2.00 -15.96
N ALA A 82 5.80 2.95 -16.88
CA ALA A 82 6.25 4.30 -16.57
C ALA A 82 5.27 5.09 -15.67
N GLN A 83 3.97 4.87 -15.83
CA GLN A 83 2.95 5.43 -14.94
C GLN A 83 2.95 4.74 -13.58
N ALA A 84 3.02 3.42 -13.59
CA ALA A 84 3.04 2.58 -12.39
C ALA A 84 4.17 2.95 -11.43
N VAL A 85 5.39 3.12 -11.94
CA VAL A 85 6.55 3.49 -11.11
C VAL A 85 6.37 4.87 -10.45
N GLY A 86 5.70 5.81 -11.13
CA GLY A 86 5.33 7.09 -10.53
C GLY A 86 4.36 6.91 -9.36
N VAL A 87 3.33 6.08 -9.53
CA VAL A 87 2.37 5.79 -8.45
C VAL A 87 3.07 5.11 -7.26
N VAL A 88 4.01 4.18 -7.50
CA VAL A 88 4.78 3.52 -6.45
C VAL A 88 5.64 4.52 -5.65
N PHE A 89 6.32 5.45 -6.31
CA PHE A 89 7.01 6.54 -5.63
C PHE A 89 6.06 7.35 -4.72
N GLY A 90 4.90 7.72 -5.25
CA GLY A 90 3.89 8.45 -4.49
C GLY A 90 3.34 7.65 -3.31
N ALA A 91 3.13 6.35 -3.50
CA ALA A 91 2.62 5.47 -2.45
C ALA A 91 3.56 5.42 -1.24
N ASN A 92 4.88 5.39 -1.45
CA ASN A 92 5.86 5.45 -0.37
C ASN A 92 5.74 6.74 0.45
N VAL A 93 5.52 7.89 -0.20
CA VAL A 93 5.30 9.16 0.52
C VAL A 93 3.94 9.16 1.22
N GLY A 94 2.88 8.71 0.54
CA GLY A 94 1.51 8.69 1.08
C GLY A 94 1.36 7.88 2.36
N THR A 95 2.10 6.77 2.49
CA THR A 95 2.06 5.93 3.71
C THR A 95 2.58 6.66 4.94
N THR A 96 3.42 7.68 4.79
CA THR A 96 4.00 8.41 5.93
C THR A 96 2.98 9.28 6.69
N ILE A 97 1.87 9.60 6.05
CA ILE A 97 0.80 10.42 6.66
C ILE A 97 0.24 9.76 7.92
N THR A 98 0.11 8.42 7.93
CA THR A 98 -0.35 7.68 9.11
C THR A 98 0.61 7.89 10.29
N GLY A 99 1.92 7.75 10.07
CA GLY A 99 2.94 8.00 11.09
C GLY A 99 2.88 9.45 11.61
N GLN A 100 2.69 10.42 10.73
CA GLN A 100 2.52 11.82 11.11
C GLN A 100 1.30 12.01 12.02
N MET A 101 0.14 11.45 11.65
CA MET A 101 -1.08 11.54 12.46
C MET A 101 -0.88 10.94 13.85
N VAL A 102 -0.33 9.71 13.90
CA VAL A 102 -0.11 8.98 15.16
C VAL A 102 0.83 9.71 16.10
N SER A 103 1.87 10.36 15.57
CA SER A 103 2.88 11.07 16.37
C SER A 103 2.39 12.32 17.08
N PHE A 104 1.21 12.87 16.72
CA PHE A 104 0.60 14.01 17.40
C PHE A 104 0.00 13.69 18.78
N ASN A 105 -0.11 12.41 19.15
CA ASN A 105 -0.64 11.95 20.44
C ASN A 105 -1.98 12.61 20.84
N LEU A 106 -2.99 12.40 20.01
CA LEU A 106 -4.34 12.93 20.24
C LEU A 106 -5.19 12.02 21.15
N SER A 107 -4.57 11.14 21.93
CA SER A 107 -5.25 10.11 22.74
C SER A 107 -6.27 10.70 23.73
N GLN A 108 -5.99 11.89 24.28
CA GLN A 108 -6.93 12.57 25.19
C GLN A 108 -8.26 12.97 24.51
N TRP A 109 -8.26 13.20 23.21
CA TRP A 109 -9.45 13.55 22.42
C TRP A 109 -10.19 12.33 21.86
N ALA A 110 -9.55 11.15 21.88
CA ALA A 110 -10.08 9.94 21.28
C ALA A 110 -11.50 9.56 21.79
N PRO A 111 -11.82 9.60 23.09
CA PRO A 111 -13.16 9.29 23.57
C PRO A 111 -14.24 10.22 23.00
N LEU A 112 -13.93 11.53 22.90
CA LEU A 112 -14.85 12.51 22.36
C LEU A 112 -15.10 12.29 20.87
N VAL A 113 -14.04 11.98 20.11
CA VAL A 113 -14.13 11.72 18.68
C VAL A 113 -14.94 10.44 18.40
N ILE A 114 -14.74 9.38 19.21
CA ILE A 114 -15.56 8.15 19.11
C ILE A 114 -17.02 8.47 19.41
N ALA A 115 -17.30 9.18 20.50
CA ALA A 115 -18.66 9.53 20.88
C ALA A 115 -19.37 10.33 19.76
N ALA A 116 -18.71 11.32 19.19
CA ALA A 116 -19.25 12.09 18.08
C ALA A 116 -19.52 11.21 16.85
N GLY A 117 -18.59 10.32 16.48
CA GLY A 117 -18.76 9.36 15.38
C GLY A 117 -19.92 8.40 15.64
N LEU A 118 -20.04 7.83 16.85
CA LEU A 118 -21.13 6.91 17.20
C LEU A 118 -22.48 7.62 17.15
N VAL A 119 -22.60 8.81 17.75
CA VAL A 119 -23.84 9.60 17.71
C VAL A 119 -24.24 9.91 16.27
N ALA A 120 -23.30 10.35 15.43
CA ALA A 120 -23.55 10.60 14.00
C ALA A 120 -24.03 9.32 13.29
N ASN A 121 -23.38 8.19 13.54
CA ASN A 121 -23.74 6.91 12.95
C ASN A 121 -25.15 6.42 13.34
N MET A 122 -25.51 6.57 14.63
CA MET A 122 -26.79 6.09 15.16
C MET A 122 -27.97 6.98 14.76
N LEU A 123 -27.77 8.31 14.68
CA LEU A 123 -28.87 9.24 14.40
C LEU A 123 -29.13 9.46 12.91
N THR A 124 -28.18 9.11 12.04
CA THR A 124 -28.32 9.34 10.60
C THR A 124 -28.91 8.15 9.87
N LYS A 125 -29.73 8.42 8.86
CA LYS A 125 -30.13 7.46 7.81
C LYS A 125 -29.35 7.64 6.53
N ASN A 126 -28.54 8.71 6.42
CA ASN A 126 -27.76 9.00 5.22
C ASN A 126 -26.51 8.09 5.16
N PRO A 127 -26.35 7.25 4.12
CA PRO A 127 -25.20 6.35 3.99
C PRO A 127 -23.86 7.09 4.03
N LYS A 128 -23.74 8.25 3.36
CA LYS A 128 -22.50 9.03 3.32
C LYS A 128 -22.06 9.54 4.71
N VAL A 129 -23.03 9.90 5.55
CA VAL A 129 -22.74 10.34 6.93
C VAL A 129 -22.33 9.14 7.77
N LYS A 130 -22.92 7.95 7.55
CA LYS A 130 -22.48 6.71 8.19
C LYS A 130 -21.05 6.35 7.83
N GLU A 131 -20.72 6.40 6.55
CA GLU A 131 -19.35 6.17 6.05
C GLU A 131 -18.35 7.18 6.65
N ALA A 132 -18.71 8.46 6.68
CA ALA A 132 -17.88 9.48 7.32
C ALA A 132 -17.74 9.27 8.84
N SER A 133 -18.76 8.77 9.52
CA SER A 133 -18.68 8.48 10.96
C SER A 133 -17.72 7.33 11.29
N GLU A 134 -17.56 6.35 10.38
CA GLU A 134 -16.55 5.29 10.53
C GLU A 134 -15.13 5.85 10.62
N ILE A 135 -14.83 6.96 9.89
CA ILE A 135 -13.52 7.64 9.96
C ILE A 135 -13.26 8.13 11.39
N PHE A 136 -14.23 8.80 12.00
CA PHE A 136 -14.10 9.33 13.36
C PHE A 136 -13.99 8.23 14.40
N ILE A 137 -14.80 7.18 14.30
CA ILE A 137 -14.76 6.03 15.19
C ILE A 137 -13.40 5.33 15.07
N GLY A 138 -12.95 5.05 13.84
CA GLY A 138 -11.66 4.41 13.55
C GLY A 138 -10.49 5.23 14.07
N PHE A 139 -10.50 6.54 13.83
CA PHE A 139 -9.49 7.47 14.34
C PHE A 139 -9.40 7.43 15.89
N GLY A 140 -10.53 7.48 16.58
CA GLY A 140 -10.53 7.40 18.03
C GLY A 140 -10.06 6.05 18.58
N ILE A 141 -10.49 4.93 17.98
CA ILE A 141 -10.04 3.58 18.36
C ILE A 141 -8.53 3.44 18.14
N LEU A 142 -8.00 3.97 17.03
CA LEU A 142 -6.57 3.99 16.73
C LEU A 142 -5.78 4.65 17.87
N PHE A 143 -6.21 5.82 18.36
CA PHE A 143 -5.52 6.50 19.45
C PHE A 143 -5.67 5.82 20.82
N ILE A 144 -6.82 5.19 21.09
CA ILE A 144 -6.96 4.34 22.29
C ILE A 144 -6.00 3.15 22.21
N GLY A 145 -5.93 2.48 21.05
CA GLY A 145 -5.00 1.40 20.81
C GLY A 145 -3.54 1.82 21.00
N MET A 146 -3.16 2.98 20.46
CA MET A 146 -1.83 3.55 20.62
C MET A 146 -1.50 3.83 22.09
N SER A 147 -2.43 4.45 22.84
CA SER A 147 -2.25 4.73 24.26
C SER A 147 -2.10 3.44 25.07
N SER A 148 -2.94 2.44 24.80
CA SER A 148 -2.88 1.12 25.44
C SER A 148 -1.56 0.41 25.13
N LEU A 149 -1.10 0.45 23.87
CA LEU A 149 0.19 -0.13 23.45
C LEU A 149 1.35 0.56 24.17
N SER A 150 1.38 1.89 24.16
CA SER A 150 2.42 2.68 24.84
C SER A 150 2.48 2.35 26.34
N SER A 151 1.34 2.30 27.01
CA SER A 151 1.27 1.97 28.45
C SER A 151 1.72 0.54 28.74
N ALA A 152 1.37 -0.42 27.87
CA ALA A 152 1.80 -1.82 28.02
C ALA A 152 3.32 -1.99 27.85
N LEU A 153 3.96 -1.15 27.02
CA LEU A 153 5.40 -1.18 26.76
C LEU A 153 6.23 -0.39 27.79
N GLN A 154 5.60 0.40 28.65
CA GLN A 154 6.28 1.20 29.67
C GLN A 154 7.25 0.38 30.54
N PRO A 155 6.92 -0.85 31.03
CA PRO A 155 7.82 -1.63 31.87
C PRO A 155 9.13 -2.03 31.19
N LEU A 156 9.22 -2.00 29.84
CA LEU A 156 10.46 -2.29 29.12
C LEU A 156 11.60 -1.37 29.51
N LYS A 157 11.29 -0.12 29.89
CA LYS A 157 12.29 0.85 30.33
C LYS A 157 13.00 0.43 31.63
N GLU A 158 12.30 -0.34 32.47
CA GLU A 158 12.80 -0.79 33.76
C GLU A 158 13.55 -2.15 33.68
N LEU A 159 13.54 -2.77 32.47
CA LEU A 159 14.23 -4.05 32.25
C LEU A 159 15.69 -3.83 31.84
N PRO A 160 16.67 -4.19 32.70
CA PRO A 160 18.08 -4.03 32.40
C PRO A 160 18.50 -4.77 31.12
N GLU A 161 17.92 -5.95 30.89
CA GLU A 161 18.20 -6.77 29.71
C GLU A 161 17.84 -6.04 28.42
N PHE A 162 16.68 -5.39 28.39
CA PHE A 162 16.23 -4.64 27.22
C PHE A 162 17.10 -3.40 26.98
N THR A 163 17.40 -2.66 28.04
CA THR A 163 18.27 -1.48 27.97
C THR A 163 19.68 -1.87 27.49
N ASN A 164 20.25 -2.92 28.05
CA ASN A 164 21.56 -3.45 27.64
C ASN A 164 21.55 -3.90 26.16
N TRP A 165 20.45 -4.53 25.72
CA TRP A 165 20.31 -4.95 24.35
C TRP A 165 20.29 -3.74 23.38
N ILE A 166 19.55 -2.69 23.71
CA ILE A 166 19.54 -1.43 22.93
C ILE A 166 20.92 -0.78 22.91
N LEU A 167 21.63 -0.74 24.04
CA LEU A 167 22.98 -0.17 24.13
C LEU A 167 23.99 -0.97 23.30
N GLN A 168 23.89 -2.30 23.31
CA GLN A 168 24.83 -3.18 22.62
C GLN A 168 24.59 -3.27 21.12
N TYR A 169 23.33 -3.36 20.70
CA TYR A 169 22.95 -3.65 19.32
C TYR A 169 22.24 -2.49 18.60
N GLY A 170 21.73 -1.51 19.32
CA GLY A 170 20.94 -0.41 18.76
C GLY A 170 21.71 0.49 17.79
N SER A 171 23.04 0.53 17.89
CA SER A 171 23.91 1.24 16.95
C SER A 171 24.32 0.43 15.72
N ASN A 172 24.02 -0.90 15.69
CA ASN A 172 24.35 -1.75 14.56
C ASN A 172 23.32 -1.58 13.45
N PRO A 173 23.72 -1.04 12.28
CA PRO A 173 22.79 -0.74 11.18
C PRO A 173 22.11 -2.00 10.63
N PHE A 174 22.85 -3.10 10.52
CA PHE A 174 22.32 -4.35 9.96
C PHE A 174 21.27 -4.99 10.86
N ILE A 175 21.48 -4.93 12.17
CA ILE A 175 20.52 -5.44 13.16
C ILE A 175 19.25 -4.58 13.11
N GLY A 176 19.38 -3.26 13.12
CA GLY A 176 18.23 -2.35 13.05
C GLY A 176 17.41 -2.54 11.76
N VAL A 177 18.08 -2.59 10.61
CA VAL A 177 17.42 -2.86 9.31
C VAL A 177 16.76 -4.25 9.32
N GLY A 178 17.44 -5.28 9.85
CA GLY A 178 16.87 -6.62 9.97
C GLY A 178 15.61 -6.66 10.84
N ILE A 179 15.61 -5.95 11.97
CA ILE A 179 14.43 -5.85 12.86
C ILE A 179 13.27 -5.16 12.13
N GLY A 180 13.51 -4.02 11.49
CA GLY A 180 12.47 -3.30 10.76
C GLY A 180 11.85 -4.14 9.64
N LEU A 181 12.70 -4.83 8.86
CA LEU A 181 12.26 -5.75 7.83
C LEU A 181 11.40 -6.88 8.40
N LEU A 182 11.86 -7.55 9.47
CA LEU A 182 11.12 -8.65 10.10
C LEU A 182 9.82 -8.19 10.74
N MET A 183 9.82 -7.05 11.44
CA MET A 183 8.59 -6.47 12.00
C MET A 183 7.54 -6.23 10.91
N THR A 184 7.94 -5.61 9.81
CA THR A 184 7.00 -5.29 8.72
C THR A 184 6.56 -6.54 7.97
N LEU A 185 7.41 -7.55 7.83
CA LEU A 185 7.03 -8.87 7.32
C LEU A 185 5.94 -9.54 8.15
N VAL A 186 6.09 -9.49 9.47
CA VAL A 186 5.14 -10.10 10.42
C VAL A 186 3.84 -9.31 10.49
N LEU A 187 3.94 -7.98 10.64
CA LEU A 187 2.77 -7.09 10.77
C LEU A 187 2.07 -6.82 9.43
N GLN A 188 2.73 -7.09 8.31
CA GLN A 188 2.25 -6.79 6.95
C GLN A 188 1.82 -5.32 6.74
N SER A 189 2.36 -4.41 7.58
CA SER A 189 2.00 -3.00 7.62
C SER A 189 3.15 -2.15 8.14
N SER A 190 3.67 -1.28 7.29
CA SER A 190 4.68 -0.27 7.68
C SER A 190 4.11 0.73 8.69
N SER A 191 2.84 1.13 8.52
CA SER A 191 2.18 2.02 9.47
C SER A 191 2.08 1.41 10.86
N ALA A 192 1.89 0.08 10.96
CA ALA A 192 1.90 -0.65 12.23
C ALA A 192 3.31 -0.66 12.85
N THR A 193 4.33 -0.95 12.05
CA THR A 193 5.73 -0.91 12.50
C THR A 193 6.10 0.47 13.03
N ILE A 194 5.81 1.54 12.28
CA ILE A 194 6.04 2.92 12.71
C ILE A 194 5.24 3.24 14.00
N GLY A 195 4.00 2.77 14.11
CA GLY A 195 3.19 2.91 15.32
C GLY A 195 3.86 2.28 16.55
N VAL A 196 4.39 1.06 16.42
CA VAL A 196 5.15 0.41 17.51
C VAL A 196 6.40 1.21 17.87
N LEU A 197 7.15 1.72 16.89
CA LEU A 197 8.33 2.56 17.14
C LEU A 197 7.95 3.84 17.89
N ILE A 198 6.86 4.51 17.49
CA ILE A 198 6.34 5.70 18.17
C ILE A 198 5.92 5.37 19.61
N ALA A 199 5.27 4.22 19.83
CA ALA A 199 4.88 3.78 21.18
C ALA A 199 6.09 3.56 22.08
N LEU A 200 7.13 2.86 21.60
CA LEU A 200 8.40 2.65 22.33
C LEU A 200 9.11 3.98 22.61
N ALA A 201 9.18 4.85 21.61
CA ALA A 201 9.82 6.16 21.74
C ALA A 201 9.08 7.07 22.73
N SER A 202 7.75 7.03 22.76
CA SER A 202 6.93 7.81 23.71
C SER A 202 7.19 7.39 25.17
N GLN A 203 7.64 6.18 25.42
CA GLN A 203 8.06 5.71 26.73
C GLN A 203 9.55 5.98 27.03
N GLY A 204 10.28 6.60 26.08
CA GLY A 204 11.72 6.85 26.21
C GLY A 204 12.57 5.58 26.15
N VAL A 205 12.04 4.50 25.54
CA VAL A 205 12.69 3.20 25.43
C VAL A 205 13.54 3.10 24.18
N LEU A 206 13.18 3.83 23.11
CA LEU A 206 13.83 3.75 21.80
C LEU A 206 14.38 5.13 21.39
N PRO A 207 15.71 5.29 21.27
CA PRO A 207 16.29 6.54 20.76
C PRO A 207 16.16 6.64 19.23
N ILE A 208 16.13 7.88 18.72
CA ILE A 208 16.00 8.15 17.27
C ILE A 208 17.14 7.50 16.47
N THR A 209 18.35 7.49 17.01
CA THR A 209 19.54 6.92 16.35
C THR A 209 19.41 5.42 16.04
N THR A 210 18.66 4.68 16.86
CA THR A 210 18.31 3.26 16.62
C THR A 210 17.07 3.15 15.74
N ALA A 211 16.04 3.97 16.00
CA ALA A 211 14.78 3.93 15.27
C ALA A 211 14.96 4.15 13.75
N VAL A 212 15.91 5.01 13.35
CA VAL A 212 16.19 5.30 11.93
C VAL A 212 16.60 4.04 11.15
N PHE A 213 17.39 3.15 11.74
CA PHE A 213 17.74 1.88 11.09
C PHE A 213 16.54 0.96 10.90
N ILE A 214 15.65 0.93 11.91
CA ILE A 214 14.43 0.13 11.85
C ILE A 214 13.49 0.69 10.78
N ILE A 215 13.39 2.02 10.65
CA ILE A 215 12.63 2.69 9.57
C ILE A 215 13.15 2.28 8.18
N PHE A 216 14.47 2.19 8.00
CA PHE A 216 15.04 1.75 6.72
C PHE A 216 14.65 0.30 6.40
N GLY A 217 14.69 -0.58 7.38
CA GLY A 217 14.26 -1.97 7.23
C GLY A 217 12.76 -2.11 6.97
N ASP A 218 11.94 -1.30 7.64
CA ASP A 218 10.50 -1.23 7.46
C ASP A 218 10.13 -0.92 5.99
N ASN A 219 10.79 0.06 5.38
CA ASN A 219 10.56 0.41 3.99
C ASN A 219 10.90 -0.74 3.02
N ILE A 220 11.95 -1.53 3.29
CA ILE A 220 12.26 -2.72 2.50
C ILE A 220 11.20 -3.80 2.74
N GLY A 221 10.80 -4.02 4.00
CA GLY A 221 9.79 -5.02 4.37
C GLY A 221 8.44 -4.81 3.69
N THR A 222 8.04 -3.54 3.52
CA THR A 222 6.80 -3.16 2.83
C THR A 222 6.72 -3.69 1.40
N CYS A 223 7.85 -3.89 0.72
CA CYS A 223 7.89 -4.37 -0.66
C CYS A 223 7.48 -5.84 -0.80
N THR A 224 7.56 -6.63 0.26
CA THR A 224 7.31 -8.08 0.23
C THR A 224 5.90 -8.41 -0.23
N THR A 225 4.90 -7.66 0.22
CA THR A 225 3.50 -7.84 -0.20
C THR A 225 3.33 -7.69 -1.71
N ALA A 226 3.98 -6.66 -2.29
CA ALA A 226 3.96 -6.44 -3.73
C ALA A 226 4.70 -7.56 -4.48
N LEU A 227 5.84 -8.03 -3.97
CA LEU A 227 6.59 -9.14 -4.56
C LEU A 227 5.77 -10.44 -4.57
N ILE A 228 5.18 -10.81 -3.42
CA ILE A 228 4.32 -12.01 -3.33
C ILE A 228 3.13 -11.87 -4.28
N SER A 229 2.47 -10.72 -4.30
CA SER A 229 1.33 -10.45 -5.15
C SER A 229 1.69 -10.48 -6.65
N SER A 230 2.94 -10.20 -7.01
CA SER A 230 3.40 -10.24 -8.39
C SER A 230 3.68 -11.67 -8.89
N LEU A 231 3.74 -12.66 -8.00
CA LEU A 231 3.86 -14.06 -8.40
C LEU A 231 2.62 -14.46 -9.21
N GLY A 232 2.83 -15.03 -10.38
CA GLY A 232 1.74 -15.38 -11.30
C GLY A 232 1.17 -14.20 -12.12
N THR A 233 1.80 -13.01 -12.09
CA THR A 233 1.47 -11.92 -13.01
C THR A 233 2.33 -11.93 -14.27
N SER A 234 1.96 -11.07 -15.23
CA SER A 234 2.79 -10.76 -16.39
C SER A 234 4.18 -10.26 -15.98
N ARG A 235 5.13 -10.29 -16.89
CA ARG A 235 6.48 -9.75 -16.67
C ARG A 235 6.45 -8.29 -16.22
N ARG A 236 5.55 -7.48 -16.76
CA ARG A 236 5.38 -6.07 -16.39
C ARG A 236 4.89 -5.90 -14.95
N GLY A 237 3.97 -6.76 -14.48
CA GLY A 237 3.56 -6.76 -13.07
C GLY A 237 4.71 -7.07 -12.12
N LYS A 238 5.55 -8.07 -12.46
CA LYS A 238 6.78 -8.39 -11.72
C LYS A 238 7.79 -7.24 -11.74
N GLN A 239 7.92 -6.54 -12.87
CA GLN A 239 8.79 -5.36 -12.99
C GLN A 239 8.37 -4.23 -12.03
N VAL A 240 7.06 -4.00 -11.84
CA VAL A 240 6.56 -3.01 -10.88
C VAL A 240 6.93 -3.38 -9.44
N ALA A 241 6.75 -4.65 -9.05
CA ALA A 241 7.10 -5.12 -7.71
C ALA A 241 8.61 -5.05 -7.45
N LEU A 242 9.42 -5.42 -8.44
CA LEU A 242 10.87 -5.30 -8.37
C LEU A 242 11.33 -3.83 -8.29
N PHE A 243 10.64 -2.92 -9.01
CA PHE A 243 10.90 -1.49 -8.91
C PHE A 243 10.69 -0.99 -7.48
N HIS A 244 9.59 -1.38 -6.84
CA HIS A 244 9.29 -1.01 -5.47
C HIS A 244 10.40 -1.45 -4.50
N LEU A 245 10.86 -2.71 -4.62
CA LEU A 245 12.00 -3.20 -3.84
C LEU A 245 13.26 -2.41 -4.11
N MET A 246 13.59 -2.19 -5.39
CA MET A 246 14.85 -1.58 -5.80
C MET A 246 14.99 -0.15 -5.27
N ILE A 247 13.94 0.67 -5.33
CA ILE A 247 14.00 2.05 -4.82
C ILE A 247 14.17 2.11 -3.30
N ASN A 248 13.56 1.18 -2.56
CA ASN A 248 13.69 1.13 -1.10
C ASN A 248 15.06 0.60 -0.66
N VAL A 249 15.61 -0.40 -1.37
CA VAL A 249 16.96 -0.92 -1.11
C VAL A 249 18.02 0.14 -1.43
N ILE A 250 17.95 0.78 -2.61
CA ILE A 250 18.89 1.85 -2.99
C ILE A 250 18.78 3.02 -2.00
N GLY A 251 17.54 3.43 -1.64
CA GLY A 251 17.29 4.45 -0.64
C GLY A 251 17.96 4.14 0.69
N THR A 252 17.73 2.92 1.19
CA THR A 252 18.34 2.46 2.44
C THR A 252 19.86 2.51 2.38
N ILE A 253 20.47 2.03 1.28
CA ILE A 253 21.93 2.00 1.14
C ILE A 253 22.52 3.42 1.20
N TYR A 254 22.04 4.36 0.38
CA TYR A 254 22.66 5.69 0.38
C TYR A 254 22.32 6.50 1.65
N PHE A 255 21.15 6.30 2.26
CA PHE A 255 20.86 6.91 3.55
C PHE A 255 21.78 6.37 4.65
N MET A 256 21.97 5.05 4.72
CA MET A 256 22.89 4.45 5.69
C MET A 256 24.32 4.96 5.54
N LEU A 257 24.81 5.08 4.29
CA LEU A 257 26.19 5.45 4.02
C LEU A 257 26.45 6.95 4.17
N PHE A 258 25.50 7.81 3.74
CA PHE A 258 25.78 9.24 3.57
C PHE A 258 24.82 10.16 4.32
N LEU A 259 23.54 9.83 4.45
CA LEU A 259 22.51 10.77 4.91
C LEU A 259 22.00 10.51 6.32
N ARG A 260 22.33 9.39 6.94
CA ARG A 260 21.82 9.04 8.28
C ARG A 260 22.08 10.13 9.33
N GLY A 261 23.33 10.61 9.44
CA GLY A 261 23.68 11.65 10.42
C GLY A 261 22.93 12.96 10.16
N ILE A 262 22.80 13.33 8.89
CA ILE A 262 22.05 14.52 8.48
C ILE A 262 20.57 14.34 8.85
N LEU A 263 19.98 13.18 8.56
CA LEU A 263 18.58 12.89 8.86
C LEU A 263 18.31 13.01 10.38
N VAL A 264 19.15 12.39 11.23
CA VAL A 264 19.03 12.46 12.68
C VAL A 264 19.10 13.91 13.15
N ASN A 265 20.12 14.67 12.76
CA ASN A 265 20.29 16.06 13.13
C ASN A 265 19.09 16.94 12.71
N VAL A 266 18.56 16.72 11.50
CA VAL A 266 17.42 17.47 10.97
C VAL A 266 16.17 17.20 11.81
N VAL A 267 15.84 15.94 12.10
CA VAL A 267 14.62 15.61 12.84
C VAL A 267 14.71 16.03 14.30
N GLU A 268 15.90 15.98 14.92
CA GLU A 268 16.14 16.51 16.27
C GLU A 268 16.01 18.03 16.31
N SER A 269 16.41 18.72 15.25
CA SER A 269 16.25 20.17 15.15
C SER A 269 14.80 20.61 14.92
N ILE A 270 14.00 19.81 14.19
CA ILE A 270 12.58 20.11 13.92
C ILE A 270 11.73 19.91 15.18
N ASP A 271 11.93 18.80 15.88
CA ASP A 271 11.15 18.43 17.07
C ASP A 271 12.10 18.07 18.23
N PRO A 272 12.72 19.06 18.91
CA PRO A 272 13.66 18.78 20.00
C PRO A 272 12.98 18.04 21.17
N GLY A 273 13.57 16.93 21.59
CA GLY A 273 13.09 16.16 22.75
C GLY A 273 11.85 15.29 22.51
N ASN A 274 11.23 15.35 21.34
CA ASN A 274 10.06 14.52 21.02
C ASN A 274 10.42 13.41 20.01
N VAL A 275 10.96 12.29 20.52
CA VAL A 275 11.43 11.18 19.66
C VAL A 275 10.29 10.57 18.84
N ALA A 276 9.06 10.54 19.33
CA ALA A 276 7.90 10.07 18.56
C ALA A 276 7.66 10.89 17.29
N ARG A 277 7.75 12.22 17.39
CA ARG A 277 7.68 13.14 16.25
C ARG A 277 8.90 12.99 15.34
N GLN A 278 10.08 12.85 15.91
CA GLN A 278 11.33 12.62 15.15
C GLN A 278 11.24 11.37 14.29
N ILE A 279 10.66 10.27 14.78
CA ILE A 279 10.42 9.03 14.03
C ILE A 279 9.49 9.27 12.83
N ALA A 280 8.36 9.93 13.04
CA ALA A 280 7.44 10.25 11.97
C ALA A 280 8.08 11.16 10.90
N ASN A 281 8.82 12.18 11.34
CA ASN A 281 9.56 13.07 10.46
C ASN A 281 10.68 12.33 9.70
N ALA A 282 11.43 11.44 10.35
CA ALA A 282 12.46 10.63 9.71
C ALA A 282 11.86 9.74 8.62
N HIS A 283 10.74 9.09 8.89
CA HIS A 283 10.04 8.27 7.90
C HIS A 283 9.57 9.10 6.70
N THR A 284 9.00 10.29 6.95
CA THR A 284 8.55 11.20 5.89
C THR A 284 9.70 11.75 5.07
N ILE A 285 10.76 12.26 5.72
CA ILE A 285 11.94 12.82 5.04
C ILE A 285 12.65 11.74 4.22
N PHE A 286 12.83 10.53 4.76
CA PHE A 286 13.42 9.42 4.02
C PHE A 286 12.65 9.17 2.70
N ASN A 287 11.32 9.04 2.75
CA ASN A 287 10.53 8.74 1.57
C ASN A 287 10.50 9.91 0.57
N ILE A 288 10.37 11.15 1.03
CA ILE A 288 10.40 12.34 0.15
C ILE A 288 11.77 12.49 -0.53
N VAL A 289 12.85 12.41 0.23
CA VAL A 289 14.20 12.53 -0.32
C VAL A 289 14.49 11.38 -1.29
N ASN A 290 14.03 10.16 -0.95
CA ASN A 290 14.17 9.01 -1.83
C ASN A 290 13.48 9.25 -3.18
N VAL A 291 12.27 9.81 -3.18
CA VAL A 291 11.59 10.21 -4.43
C VAL A 291 12.38 11.30 -5.16
N ILE A 292 12.77 12.38 -4.50
CA ILE A 292 13.48 13.50 -5.13
C ILE A 292 14.80 13.02 -5.79
N VAL A 293 15.56 12.17 -5.09
CA VAL A 293 16.85 11.67 -5.56
C VAL A 293 16.68 10.66 -6.70
N LEU A 294 15.74 9.72 -6.60
CA LEU A 294 15.63 8.62 -7.56
C LEU A 294 14.71 8.94 -8.75
N PHE A 295 13.79 9.90 -8.62
CA PHE A 295 12.86 10.24 -9.70
C PHE A 295 13.54 10.66 -11.02
N PRO A 296 14.62 11.47 -11.03
CA PRO A 296 15.35 11.78 -12.27
C PRO A 296 15.95 10.53 -12.94
N PHE A 297 16.29 9.52 -12.17
CA PHE A 297 16.88 8.26 -12.66
C PHE A 297 15.86 7.19 -13.03
N THR A 298 14.55 7.50 -13.03
CA THR A 298 13.47 6.53 -13.29
C THR A 298 13.71 5.72 -14.57
N ASN A 299 14.17 6.35 -15.67
CA ASN A 299 14.44 5.64 -16.93
C ASN A 299 15.59 4.63 -16.79
N LEU A 300 16.63 4.98 -16.04
CA LEU A 300 17.75 4.08 -15.76
C LEU A 300 17.27 2.89 -14.91
N LEU A 301 16.49 3.18 -13.87
CA LEU A 301 15.95 2.15 -13.00
C LEU A 301 15.03 1.18 -13.76
N ILE A 302 14.16 1.69 -14.65
CA ILE A 302 13.33 0.85 -15.52
C ILE A 302 14.20 -0.04 -16.42
N LYS A 303 15.25 0.51 -17.04
CA LYS A 303 16.18 -0.29 -17.87
C LYS A 303 16.87 -1.38 -17.08
N LEU A 304 17.32 -1.09 -15.86
CA LEU A 304 17.95 -2.09 -14.98
C LEU A 304 16.96 -3.23 -14.65
N ILE A 305 15.70 -2.89 -14.37
CA ILE A 305 14.66 -3.88 -14.12
C ILE A 305 14.38 -4.73 -15.35
N GLN A 306 14.35 -4.13 -16.54
CA GLN A 306 14.15 -4.85 -17.79
C GLN A 306 15.32 -5.77 -18.16
N ILE A 307 16.53 -5.48 -17.65
CA ILE A 307 17.66 -6.43 -17.74
C ILE A 307 17.44 -7.63 -16.83
N ILE A 308 16.91 -7.42 -15.62
CA ILE A 308 16.66 -8.50 -14.64
C ILE A 308 15.43 -9.32 -15.04
N ILE A 309 14.37 -8.64 -15.47
CA ILE A 309 13.12 -9.23 -15.95
C ILE A 309 12.88 -8.67 -17.36
N PRO A 310 13.41 -9.31 -18.41
CA PRO A 310 13.24 -8.83 -19.78
C PRO A 310 11.77 -8.78 -20.20
N ASP A 311 11.42 -7.78 -21.02
CA ASP A 311 10.16 -7.81 -21.74
C ASP A 311 10.16 -9.06 -22.63
N GLY A 312 9.16 -9.93 -22.49
CA GLY A 312 9.00 -11.10 -23.35
C GLY A 312 7.96 -10.85 -24.43
N GLU A 313 7.90 -11.71 -25.41
CA GLU A 313 6.72 -11.85 -26.25
C GLU A 313 5.51 -12.00 -25.35
N GLU A 314 4.41 -11.30 -25.64
CA GLU A 314 3.18 -11.38 -24.85
C GLU A 314 2.81 -12.86 -24.74
N GLU A 315 2.83 -13.41 -23.51
CA GLU A 315 2.31 -14.76 -23.26
C GLU A 315 0.91 -14.81 -23.86
N GLU A 316 0.57 -15.89 -24.55
CA GLU A 316 -0.72 -16.12 -25.22
C GLU A 316 -1.84 -15.49 -24.40
N GLU A 317 -2.52 -14.52 -25.00
CA GLU A 317 -3.50 -13.67 -24.34
C GLU A 317 -4.50 -14.55 -23.58
N SER A 318 -4.46 -14.47 -22.27
CA SER A 318 -5.61 -14.91 -21.45
C SER A 318 -6.84 -14.25 -22.09
N ILE A 319 -7.84 -15.03 -22.44
CA ILE A 319 -9.08 -14.56 -23.06
C ILE A 319 -9.65 -13.38 -22.26
N THR A 320 -9.45 -13.38 -20.93
CA THR A 320 -9.83 -12.30 -20.03
C THR A 320 -8.62 -11.42 -19.74
N ARG A 321 -8.70 -10.16 -20.15
CA ARG A 321 -7.63 -9.19 -20.03
C ARG A 321 -7.75 -8.31 -18.77
N TYR A 322 -8.97 -8.00 -18.36
CA TYR A 322 -9.26 -6.99 -17.33
C TYR A 322 -9.56 -7.58 -15.95
N LEU A 323 -9.83 -8.90 -15.84
CA LEU A 323 -10.18 -9.56 -14.59
C LEU A 323 -8.92 -9.96 -13.83
N ASP A 324 -8.56 -9.16 -12.83
CA ASP A 324 -7.45 -9.44 -11.92
C ASP A 324 -7.94 -9.39 -10.46
N LYS A 325 -7.83 -10.51 -9.74
CA LYS A 325 -8.30 -10.63 -8.35
C LYS A 325 -7.68 -9.61 -7.40
N ARG A 326 -6.51 -9.09 -7.71
CA ARG A 326 -5.84 -8.05 -6.90
C ARG A 326 -6.59 -6.72 -6.91
N ILE A 327 -7.37 -6.49 -7.97
CA ILE A 327 -8.20 -5.29 -8.13
C ILE A 327 -9.47 -5.38 -7.27
N LEU A 328 -9.86 -6.57 -6.80
CA LEU A 328 -11.00 -6.78 -5.90
C LEU A 328 -10.86 -6.05 -4.56
N VAL A 329 -9.64 -5.69 -4.16
CA VAL A 329 -9.39 -4.82 -2.99
C VAL A 329 -10.11 -3.46 -3.13
N THR A 330 -10.40 -3.03 -4.37
CA THR A 330 -11.17 -1.82 -4.65
C THR A 330 -12.40 -2.21 -5.50
N PRO A 331 -13.52 -2.59 -4.88
CA PRO A 331 -14.68 -3.18 -5.54
C PRO A 331 -15.24 -2.35 -6.70
N SER A 332 -15.17 -1.04 -6.55
CA SER A 332 -15.63 -0.10 -7.57
C SER A 332 -14.81 -0.15 -8.86
N ILE A 333 -13.48 -0.36 -8.75
CA ILE A 333 -12.60 -0.51 -9.91
C ILE A 333 -12.75 -1.91 -10.50
N ALA A 334 -12.89 -2.93 -9.65
CA ALA A 334 -13.17 -4.29 -10.08
C ALA A 334 -14.44 -4.38 -10.93
N LEU A 335 -15.52 -3.69 -10.52
CA LEU A 335 -16.76 -3.60 -11.29
C LEU A 335 -16.55 -2.92 -12.65
N GLU A 336 -15.79 -1.82 -12.71
CA GLU A 336 -15.48 -1.15 -13.99
C GLU A 336 -14.71 -2.09 -14.92
N ASN A 337 -13.72 -2.83 -14.42
CA ASN A 337 -12.98 -3.81 -15.19
C ASN A 337 -13.86 -4.95 -15.70
N THR A 338 -14.81 -5.39 -14.88
CA THR A 338 -15.82 -6.37 -15.31
C THR A 338 -16.64 -5.84 -16.50
N MET A 339 -17.00 -4.54 -16.50
CA MET A 339 -17.72 -3.92 -17.64
C MET A 339 -16.87 -3.88 -18.93
N TYR A 340 -15.55 -3.70 -18.82
CA TYR A 340 -14.67 -3.82 -20.00
C TYR A 340 -14.62 -5.25 -20.54
N GLU A 341 -14.62 -6.24 -19.67
CA GLU A 341 -14.66 -7.65 -20.08
C GLU A 341 -16.00 -8.01 -20.72
N PHE A 342 -17.12 -7.48 -20.20
CA PHE A 342 -18.43 -7.60 -20.84
C PHE A 342 -18.44 -6.98 -22.23
N ALA A 343 -17.84 -5.81 -22.41
CA ALA A 343 -17.74 -5.17 -23.72
C ALA A 343 -16.92 -6.02 -24.70
N ALA A 344 -15.82 -6.64 -24.25
CA ALA A 344 -15.01 -7.55 -25.05
C ALA A 344 -15.83 -8.80 -25.44
N MET A 345 -16.55 -9.42 -24.49
CA MET A 345 -17.45 -10.53 -24.75
C MET A 345 -18.57 -10.17 -25.76
N ALA A 346 -19.14 -8.97 -25.65
CA ALA A 346 -20.16 -8.50 -26.59
C ALA A 346 -19.60 -8.33 -28.02
N GLN A 347 -18.38 -7.82 -28.14
CA GLN A 347 -17.71 -7.71 -29.44
C GLN A 347 -17.42 -9.08 -30.06
N GLU A 348 -16.98 -10.06 -29.26
CA GLU A 348 -16.78 -11.45 -29.69
C GLU A 348 -18.10 -12.07 -30.13
N THR A 349 -19.20 -11.79 -29.41
CA THR A 349 -20.56 -12.26 -29.76
C THR A 349 -21.04 -11.68 -31.10
N SER A 350 -20.78 -10.39 -31.35
CA SER A 350 -21.08 -9.78 -32.65
C SER A 350 -20.32 -10.44 -33.79
N SER A 351 -19.03 -10.70 -33.58
CA SER A 351 -18.19 -11.41 -34.57
C SER A 351 -18.66 -12.84 -34.80
N ALA A 352 -19.08 -13.54 -33.76
CA ALA A 352 -19.67 -14.88 -33.88
C ALA A 352 -20.92 -14.87 -34.77
N LEU A 353 -21.82 -13.91 -34.54
CA LEU A 353 -23.05 -13.76 -35.30
C LEU A 353 -22.78 -13.42 -36.76
N GLU A 354 -21.88 -12.49 -37.05
CA GLU A 354 -21.45 -12.14 -38.39
C GLU A 354 -20.87 -13.35 -39.16
N ASN A 355 -19.99 -14.09 -38.52
CA ASN A 355 -19.39 -15.30 -39.10
C ASN A 355 -20.45 -16.38 -39.35
N ALA A 356 -21.41 -16.58 -38.44
CA ALA A 356 -22.50 -17.55 -38.60
C ALA A 356 -23.44 -17.19 -39.74
N ILE A 357 -23.85 -15.90 -39.84
CA ILE A 357 -24.68 -15.40 -40.94
C ILE A 357 -23.91 -15.53 -42.26
N GLY A 358 -22.63 -15.13 -42.31
CA GLY A 358 -21.79 -15.27 -43.49
C GLY A 358 -21.69 -16.74 -43.94
N ALA A 359 -21.46 -17.65 -43.01
CA ALA A 359 -21.39 -19.10 -43.28
C ALA A 359 -22.71 -19.64 -43.87
N ALA A 360 -23.85 -19.19 -43.30
CA ALA A 360 -25.18 -19.60 -43.81
C ALA A 360 -25.43 -19.11 -45.23
N ARG A 361 -24.97 -17.90 -45.59
CA ARG A 361 -25.15 -17.30 -46.89
C ARG A 361 -24.22 -17.85 -47.97
N THR A 362 -22.93 -18.11 -47.61
CA THR A 362 -21.89 -18.47 -48.59
C THR A 362 -21.54 -19.96 -48.55
N ARG A 363 -22.04 -20.72 -47.59
CA ARG A 363 -21.67 -22.11 -47.30
C ARG A 363 -20.16 -22.30 -47.05
N ASP A 364 -19.46 -21.24 -46.58
CA ASP A 364 -18.02 -21.30 -46.34
C ASP A 364 -17.72 -21.96 -45.01
N LYS A 365 -17.07 -23.14 -45.07
CA LYS A 365 -16.66 -23.91 -43.90
C LYS A 365 -15.64 -23.17 -43.00
N LYS A 366 -14.88 -22.21 -43.55
CA LYS A 366 -13.94 -21.41 -42.75
C LYS A 366 -14.70 -20.47 -41.82
N LEU A 367 -15.80 -19.89 -42.28
CA LEU A 367 -16.65 -19.06 -41.44
C LEU A 367 -17.36 -19.86 -40.34
N VAL A 368 -17.77 -21.10 -40.63
CA VAL A 368 -18.30 -22.02 -39.62
C VAL A 368 -17.27 -22.23 -38.51
N LYS A 369 -16.01 -22.55 -38.88
CA LYS A 369 -14.94 -22.77 -37.89
C LYS A 369 -14.69 -21.54 -37.04
N LYS A 370 -14.67 -20.35 -37.63
CA LYS A 370 -14.52 -19.07 -36.89
C LYS A 370 -15.68 -18.82 -35.91
N ALA A 371 -16.92 -19.06 -36.33
CA ALA A 371 -18.08 -18.91 -35.46
C ALA A 371 -18.02 -19.83 -34.24
N LEU A 372 -17.60 -21.09 -34.40
CA LEU A 372 -17.41 -22.03 -33.31
C LEU A 372 -16.25 -21.64 -32.37
N GLU A 373 -15.19 -21.05 -32.91
CA GLU A 373 -14.07 -20.52 -32.11
C GLU A 373 -14.50 -19.33 -31.28
N ASN A 374 -15.25 -18.38 -31.87
CA ASN A 374 -15.84 -17.25 -31.13
C ASN A 374 -16.79 -17.74 -30.02
N GLU A 375 -17.64 -18.77 -30.26
CA GLU A 375 -18.52 -19.34 -29.23
C GLU A 375 -17.71 -19.90 -28.04
N LYS A 376 -16.62 -20.61 -28.34
CA LYS A 376 -15.71 -21.12 -27.28
C LYS A 376 -15.14 -19.98 -26.43
N ASN A 377 -14.76 -18.88 -27.07
CA ASN A 377 -14.24 -17.67 -26.40
C ASN A 377 -15.34 -17.03 -25.54
N ILE A 378 -16.56 -16.88 -26.05
CA ILE A 378 -17.70 -16.32 -25.31
C ILE A 378 -17.97 -17.13 -24.03
N ASN A 379 -18.00 -18.47 -24.14
CA ASN A 379 -18.18 -19.37 -22.98
C ASN A 379 -17.03 -19.23 -21.95
N ALA A 380 -15.82 -18.92 -22.39
CA ALA A 380 -14.68 -18.69 -21.50
C ALA A 380 -14.80 -17.31 -20.79
N TYR A 381 -15.25 -16.28 -21.52
CA TYR A 381 -15.57 -14.97 -20.92
C TYR A 381 -16.65 -15.09 -19.85
N GLU A 382 -17.78 -15.75 -20.15
CA GLU A 382 -18.88 -15.96 -19.20
C GLU A 382 -18.39 -16.59 -17.91
N LYS A 383 -17.69 -17.74 -18.01
CA LYS A 383 -17.15 -18.44 -16.84
C LYS A 383 -16.21 -17.60 -16.02
N ALA A 384 -15.35 -16.82 -16.68
CA ALA A 384 -14.39 -15.97 -15.98
C ALA A 384 -15.07 -14.80 -15.26
N ILE A 385 -16.02 -14.13 -15.91
CA ILE A 385 -16.78 -13.02 -15.34
C ILE A 385 -17.62 -13.47 -14.14
N VAL A 386 -18.32 -14.60 -14.25
CA VAL A 386 -19.15 -15.14 -13.15
C VAL A 386 -18.29 -15.56 -11.96
N LYS A 387 -17.07 -16.02 -12.18
CA LYS A 387 -16.16 -16.44 -11.12
C LYS A 387 -15.47 -15.26 -10.43
N TYR A 388 -15.35 -14.14 -11.11
CA TYR A 388 -14.69 -12.93 -10.61
C TYR A 388 -15.57 -12.17 -9.64
#